data_be7366684751d65e268f3ac090849a9d
#
_entry.id   be7366684751d65e268f3ac090849a9d
#
_cell.length_a   1.000
_cell.length_b   1.000
_cell.length_c   1.000
_cell.angle_alpha   90.00
_cell.angle_beta   90.00
_cell.angle_gamma   90.00
#
_symmetry.space_group_name_H-M   'P 1'
#
loop_
_entity.id
_entity.type
_entity.pdbx_description
1 polymer ?
#
loop_
_entity_poly.entity_id
_entity_poly.type
_entity_poly.pdbx_seq_one_letter_code
_entity_poly.pdbx_strand_id
1 'polypeptide(L)'
;MIRFENVSVTYEGADEQHQPTLRAVDLTVPEGELVLLVGPSGVGKSTLLGAVSGLVPHFTGGTLTGRVTVDGRDTRTHPPRELADLVGTVGQDPSAHFVTDTVEDELAYGMESLGLAPGVMRRRVEETLDLLGLAELRDRPIATLSGGQRQRVAIGSVLTPHPKVLVLDEPTSALDPSAAEDVLAVLQRLVHDLGTTVLLAEHRLERVVQYADQVLLLPDGVMGSPAEIMTVSAVHPPVVALGRLAGWDPLPLSVRDARRRAGGLKARLEGRVPAVPDLSARPASGDDRDRGVGGASGAGGGGGGGGGGEVGRSNGTGRSGGFNPFRRRRTEAPVPAAAPLALVDALGVRRGRVEALRRIDLAVAPGETIALMGRNGAGKSTLLSTLVGMIAPASGTVRVAGRTPHTTTPRELIRQVGLVPQEPRDLLYADTVAAECAAADADAGAEPGTCRALVSELLPGVADGIHPRDLSEGQRLALALAVVLTGRPPLLLLDEPTRGLDYAAKARLVAHLRALAADGHAIVLATHDVELAAELAHRVVIIADGEVVADGPTAEVVVSSPAFSPQVAKILAPQPWLTVEQVEEAL
;
A
#
# COMPACT_ATOMS: atom_id res chain seq x y z
N MET A 1 18.98 -9.39 25.85
CA MET A 1 19.01 -10.63 25.06
C MET A 1 17.66 -11.34 25.16
N ILE A 2 17.07 -11.70 24.03
CA ILE A 2 15.79 -12.43 23.98
C ILE A 2 16.10 -13.88 23.61
N ARG A 3 15.52 -14.84 24.33
CA ARG A 3 15.77 -16.26 24.09
C ARG A 3 14.45 -17.03 24.01
N PHE A 4 14.32 -17.82 22.96
CA PHE A 4 13.24 -18.78 22.76
C PHE A 4 13.80 -20.19 22.95
N GLU A 5 13.16 -20.98 23.80
CA GLU A 5 13.55 -22.37 24.12
C GLU A 5 12.36 -23.27 23.79
N ASN A 6 12.39 -23.91 22.63
CA ASN A 6 11.36 -24.84 22.14
C ASN A 6 9.94 -24.27 22.21
N VAL A 7 9.74 -23.04 21.72
CA VAL A 7 8.50 -22.29 21.88
C VAL A 7 7.48 -22.70 20.83
N SER A 8 6.29 -23.10 21.29
CA SER A 8 5.12 -23.29 20.43
C SER A 8 3.92 -22.53 21.02
N VAL A 9 3.09 -21.97 20.15
CA VAL A 9 1.86 -21.26 20.53
C VAL A 9 0.68 -21.82 19.75
N THR A 10 -0.38 -22.17 20.47
CA THR A 10 -1.63 -22.67 19.88
C THR A 10 -2.79 -21.81 20.38
N TYR A 11 -3.63 -21.33 19.47
CA TYR A 11 -4.89 -20.64 19.81
C TYR A 11 -6.05 -21.64 19.73
N GLU A 12 -7.00 -21.51 20.64
CA GLU A 12 -8.28 -22.21 20.58
C GLU A 12 -9.14 -21.53 19.49
N GLY A 13 -9.35 -22.18 18.38
CA GLY A 13 -10.09 -21.62 17.24
C GLY A 13 -10.66 -22.71 16.34
N ALA A 14 -11.51 -22.31 15.41
CA ALA A 14 -12.54 -23.03 14.69
C ALA A 14 -12.15 -24.32 13.90
N ASP A 15 -10.91 -24.70 13.82
CA ASP A 15 -10.49 -25.92 13.11
C ASP A 15 -10.23 -27.06 14.11
N GLU A 16 -10.86 -28.22 13.89
CA GLU A 16 -10.69 -29.45 14.67
C GLU A 16 -9.24 -30.00 14.65
N GLN A 17 -8.36 -29.45 13.82
CA GLN A 17 -6.93 -29.72 13.79
C GLN A 17 -6.17 -28.57 14.43
N HIS A 18 -6.02 -28.59 15.76
CA HIS A 18 -5.27 -27.64 16.58
C HIS A 18 -3.80 -27.53 16.16
N GLN A 19 -3.54 -26.96 15.00
CA GLN A 19 -2.15 -26.75 14.56
C GLN A 19 -1.56 -25.52 15.24
N PRO A 20 -0.38 -25.63 15.87
CA PRO A 20 0.25 -24.49 16.51
C PRO A 20 0.62 -23.43 15.48
N THR A 21 0.33 -22.16 15.80
CA THR A 21 0.72 -20.98 15.01
C THR A 21 2.23 -20.79 15.00
N LEU A 22 2.89 -21.06 16.13
CA LEU A 22 4.35 -21.17 16.22
C LEU A 22 4.71 -22.60 16.60
N ARG A 23 5.77 -23.17 15.99
CA ARG A 23 6.17 -24.55 16.21
C ARG A 23 7.63 -24.64 16.59
N ALA A 24 7.91 -25.09 17.82
CA ALA A 24 9.24 -25.44 18.31
C ALA A 24 10.33 -24.39 17.94
N VAL A 25 10.01 -23.10 18.08
CA VAL A 25 10.97 -22.02 17.81
C VAL A 25 12.06 -22.07 18.87
N ASP A 26 13.32 -22.24 18.44
CA ASP A 26 14.50 -22.31 19.31
C ASP A 26 15.57 -21.37 18.73
N LEU A 27 15.73 -20.18 19.33
CA LEU A 27 16.69 -19.18 18.85
C LEU A 27 17.01 -18.15 19.93
N THR A 28 18.09 -17.42 19.71
CA THR A 28 18.50 -16.29 20.55
C THR A 28 18.65 -15.06 19.68
N VAL A 29 17.95 -13.99 20.04
CA VAL A 29 18.11 -12.66 19.42
C VAL A 29 19.27 -11.94 20.09
N PRO A 30 20.27 -11.48 19.33
CA PRO A 30 21.38 -10.69 19.87
C PRO A 30 20.90 -9.36 20.48
N GLU A 31 21.71 -8.82 21.38
CA GLU A 31 21.45 -7.51 21.99
C GLU A 31 21.95 -6.38 21.08
N GLY A 32 21.20 -5.31 20.98
CA GLY A 32 21.58 -4.11 20.23
C GLY A 32 21.52 -4.28 18.71
N GLU A 33 20.71 -5.21 18.20
CA GLU A 33 20.51 -5.43 16.76
C GLU A 33 19.06 -5.16 16.35
N LEU A 34 18.89 -4.76 15.08
CA LEU A 34 17.59 -4.71 14.40
C LEU A 34 17.33 -6.05 13.71
N VAL A 35 16.39 -6.82 14.26
CA VAL A 35 15.99 -8.13 13.70
C VAL A 35 14.66 -7.99 12.98
N LEU A 36 14.67 -8.25 11.67
CA LEU A 36 13.50 -8.22 10.80
C LEU A 36 12.85 -9.60 10.72
N LEU A 37 11.58 -9.70 11.11
CA LEU A 37 10.78 -10.92 10.95
C LEU A 37 10.19 -10.96 9.54
N VAL A 38 10.47 -12.02 8.80
CA VAL A 38 10.01 -12.25 7.43
C VAL A 38 9.23 -13.55 7.34
N GLY A 39 8.17 -13.56 6.55
CA GLY A 39 7.33 -14.72 6.30
C GLY A 39 5.95 -14.34 5.77
N PRO A 40 5.18 -15.29 5.23
CA PRO A 40 3.81 -15.07 4.77
C PRO A 40 2.88 -14.53 5.85
N SER A 41 1.72 -13.99 5.46
CA SER A 41 0.68 -13.63 6.42
C SER A 41 0.16 -14.88 7.15
N GLY A 42 -0.18 -14.70 8.44
CA GLY A 42 -0.69 -15.80 9.27
C GLY A 42 0.36 -16.78 9.79
N VAL A 43 1.65 -16.63 9.43
CA VAL A 43 2.73 -17.55 9.85
C VAL A 43 3.15 -17.40 11.31
N GLY A 44 2.56 -16.42 12.05
CA GLY A 44 2.84 -16.23 13.47
C GLY A 44 3.80 -15.08 13.80
N LYS A 45 4.09 -14.13 12.89
CA LYS A 45 4.97 -12.97 13.18
C LYS A 45 4.48 -12.19 14.41
N SER A 46 3.22 -11.73 14.39
CA SER A 46 2.61 -10.99 15.51
C SER A 46 2.50 -11.84 16.79
N THR A 47 2.31 -13.16 16.64
CA THR A 47 2.31 -14.10 17.77
C THR A 47 3.69 -14.18 18.42
N LEU A 48 4.77 -14.23 17.62
CA LEU A 48 6.14 -14.23 18.13
C LEU A 48 6.47 -12.90 18.83
N LEU A 49 6.10 -11.78 18.23
CA LEU A 49 6.23 -10.45 18.85
C LEU A 49 5.44 -10.36 20.17
N GLY A 50 4.20 -10.89 20.17
CA GLY A 50 3.35 -10.97 21.37
C GLY A 50 3.94 -11.85 22.47
N ALA A 51 4.64 -12.93 22.11
CA ALA A 51 5.32 -13.79 23.08
C ALA A 51 6.51 -13.09 23.76
N VAL A 52 7.20 -12.18 23.06
CA VAL A 52 8.30 -11.36 23.63
C VAL A 52 7.76 -10.31 24.59
N SER A 53 6.64 -9.67 24.25
CA SER A 53 6.04 -8.62 25.08
C SER A 53 5.15 -9.14 26.21
N GLY A 54 4.94 -10.46 26.31
CA GLY A 54 4.04 -11.07 27.26
C GLY A 54 2.56 -10.90 26.93
N LEU A 55 2.20 -10.29 25.80
CA LEU A 55 0.81 -10.21 25.34
C LEU A 55 0.25 -11.61 25.06
N VAL A 56 1.07 -12.53 24.59
CA VAL A 56 0.80 -13.96 24.52
C VAL A 56 1.52 -14.62 25.71
N PRO A 57 0.83 -15.35 26.57
CA PRO A 57 -0.58 -15.73 26.58
C PRO A 57 -1.50 -14.78 27.35
N HIS A 58 -0.97 -13.75 28.05
CA HIS A 58 -1.70 -13.03 29.10
C HIS A 58 -2.87 -12.16 28.60
N PHE A 59 -2.80 -11.65 27.38
CA PHE A 59 -3.79 -10.69 26.85
C PHE A 59 -4.53 -11.24 25.64
N THR A 60 -3.81 -11.78 24.65
CA THR A 60 -4.41 -12.30 23.41
C THR A 60 -4.86 -13.75 23.55
N GLY A 61 -4.62 -14.36 24.70
CA GLY A 61 -4.89 -15.78 24.92
C GLY A 61 -3.89 -16.69 24.23
N GLY A 62 -4.28 -17.95 24.05
CA GLY A 62 -3.43 -19.01 23.49
C GLY A 62 -2.65 -19.77 24.56
N THR A 63 -2.21 -20.97 24.18
CA THR A 63 -1.36 -21.83 25.02
C THR A 63 0.07 -21.72 24.52
N LEU A 64 0.94 -21.12 25.33
CA LEU A 64 2.38 -21.05 25.08
C LEU A 64 3.09 -22.19 25.79
N THR A 65 3.73 -23.07 25.03
CA THR A 65 4.63 -24.12 25.51
C THR A 65 6.07 -23.74 25.24
N GLY A 66 7.02 -24.32 25.98
CA GLY A 66 8.41 -23.87 25.96
C GLY A 66 8.62 -22.63 26.82
N ARG A 67 9.64 -21.84 26.54
CA ARG A 67 10.03 -20.69 27.36
C ARG A 67 10.53 -19.53 26.51
N VAL A 68 10.00 -18.32 26.78
CA VAL A 68 10.52 -17.07 26.23
C VAL A 68 11.08 -16.25 27.37
N THR A 69 12.34 -15.83 27.28
CA THR A 69 12.98 -14.96 28.27
C THR A 69 13.48 -13.67 27.63
N VAL A 70 13.26 -12.56 28.30
CA VAL A 70 13.79 -11.25 27.93
C VAL A 70 14.60 -10.73 29.10
N ASP A 71 15.89 -10.54 28.91
CA ASP A 71 16.84 -10.15 29.95
C ASP A 71 16.69 -11.00 31.24
N GLY A 72 16.47 -12.30 31.07
CA GLY A 72 16.31 -13.30 32.14
C GLY A 72 14.89 -13.39 32.74
N ARG A 73 13.96 -12.49 32.43
CA ARG A 73 12.54 -12.58 32.85
C ARG A 73 11.75 -13.49 31.90
N ASP A 74 11.09 -14.50 32.44
CA ASP A 74 10.19 -15.38 31.67
C ASP A 74 8.86 -14.70 31.42
N THR A 75 8.50 -14.47 30.14
CA THR A 75 7.31 -13.73 29.73
C THR A 75 6.01 -14.44 30.11
N ARG A 76 6.05 -15.75 30.32
CA ARG A 76 4.91 -16.55 30.76
C ARG A 76 4.54 -16.30 32.22
N THR A 77 5.52 -15.93 33.06
CA THR A 77 5.32 -15.66 34.47
C THR A 77 5.27 -14.17 34.81
N HIS A 78 5.71 -13.31 33.90
CA HIS A 78 5.68 -11.86 34.04
C HIS A 78 4.70 -11.27 33.01
N PRO A 79 3.54 -10.78 33.43
CA PRO A 79 2.58 -10.14 32.55
C PRO A 79 3.15 -8.84 31.95
N PRO A 80 2.58 -8.30 30.87
CA PRO A 80 3.11 -7.13 30.15
C PRO A 80 3.45 -5.93 31.04
N ARG A 81 2.65 -5.66 32.08
CA ARG A 81 2.90 -4.58 33.06
C ARG A 81 4.23 -4.73 33.82
N GLU A 82 4.66 -5.97 34.04
CA GLU A 82 5.91 -6.30 34.75
C GLU A 82 7.13 -6.36 33.79
N LEU A 83 6.87 -6.27 32.49
CA LEU A 83 7.87 -6.19 31.43
C LEU A 83 7.97 -4.79 30.83
N ALA A 84 7.10 -3.84 31.21
CA ALA A 84 7.00 -2.52 30.58
C ALA A 84 8.25 -1.63 30.77
N ASP A 85 9.08 -1.92 31.78
CA ASP A 85 10.38 -1.29 31.98
C ASP A 85 11.47 -1.85 31.03
N LEU A 86 11.22 -3.01 30.44
CA LEU A 86 12.18 -3.79 29.66
C LEU A 86 11.80 -3.86 28.18
N VAL A 87 10.50 -3.99 27.87
CA VAL A 87 9.96 -4.20 26.53
C VAL A 87 8.93 -3.12 26.21
N GLY A 88 9.22 -2.29 25.21
CA GLY A 88 8.27 -1.37 24.60
C GLY A 88 7.61 -2.03 23.37
N THR A 89 6.29 -1.95 23.23
CA THR A 89 5.55 -2.60 22.15
C THR A 89 4.66 -1.61 21.42
N VAL A 90 4.78 -1.55 20.08
CA VAL A 90 3.88 -0.80 19.20
C VAL A 90 3.24 -1.78 18.22
N GLY A 91 1.90 -1.84 18.25
CA GLY A 91 1.11 -2.70 17.36
C GLY A 91 0.82 -2.02 16.01
N GLN A 92 0.09 -2.74 15.14
CA GLN A 92 -0.25 -2.32 13.78
C GLN A 92 -1.08 -1.01 13.73
N ASP A 93 -1.99 -0.81 14.68
CA ASP A 93 -2.75 0.44 14.83
C ASP A 93 -2.25 1.22 16.05
N PRO A 94 -1.40 2.24 15.86
CA PRO A 94 -0.91 3.06 16.96
C PRO A 94 -2.04 3.79 17.69
N SER A 95 -3.13 4.14 16.99
CA SER A 95 -4.24 4.89 17.56
C SER A 95 -5.03 4.09 18.60
N ALA A 96 -5.02 2.77 18.50
CA ALA A 96 -5.69 1.89 19.47
C ALA A 96 -4.99 1.82 20.84
N HIS A 97 -3.77 2.34 20.94
CA HIS A 97 -2.94 2.24 22.14
C HIS A 97 -2.79 3.57 22.90
N PHE A 98 -3.22 4.69 22.33
CA PHE A 98 -3.16 5.97 23.01
C PHE A 98 -4.14 6.03 24.18
N VAL A 99 -3.65 6.50 25.33
CA VAL A 99 -4.39 6.62 26.57
C VAL A 99 -4.76 8.07 26.87
N THR A 100 -3.95 9.01 26.40
CA THR A 100 -4.10 10.43 26.63
C THR A 100 -4.47 11.20 25.38
N ASP A 101 -4.85 12.48 25.53
CA ASP A 101 -5.31 13.31 24.43
C ASP A 101 -4.20 14.13 23.76
N THR A 102 -3.09 14.41 24.46
CA THR A 102 -2.00 15.27 23.95
C THR A 102 -0.69 14.49 23.78
N VAL A 103 0.21 15.01 22.96
CA VAL A 103 1.51 14.38 22.69
C VAL A 103 2.36 14.30 23.95
N GLU A 104 2.47 15.39 24.71
CA GLU A 104 3.30 15.42 25.94
C GLU A 104 2.80 14.46 26.99
N ASP A 105 1.48 14.43 27.24
CA ASP A 105 0.88 13.54 28.22
C ASP A 105 1.08 12.07 27.83
N GLU A 106 0.94 11.74 26.53
CA GLU A 106 1.15 10.39 26.04
C GLU A 106 2.60 9.92 26.20
N LEU A 107 3.56 10.80 25.94
CA LEU A 107 4.99 10.50 26.16
C LEU A 107 5.33 10.33 27.65
N ALA A 108 4.61 10.99 28.54
CA ALA A 108 4.84 10.90 29.99
C ALA A 108 4.14 9.66 30.62
N TYR A 109 3.02 9.23 30.06
CA TYR A 109 2.11 8.24 30.66
C TYR A 109 2.80 6.93 31.08
N GLY A 110 3.63 6.35 30.21
CA GLY A 110 4.35 5.10 30.52
C GLY A 110 5.29 5.23 31.73
N MET A 111 5.96 6.38 31.86
CA MET A 111 6.85 6.67 32.98
C MET A 111 6.08 6.95 34.27
N GLU A 112 4.92 7.59 34.20
CA GLU A 112 4.03 7.79 35.34
C GLU A 112 3.55 6.47 35.90
N SER A 113 3.14 5.56 35.02
CA SER A 113 2.70 4.21 35.36
C SER A 113 3.80 3.39 36.04
N LEU A 114 5.06 3.64 35.71
CA LEU A 114 6.25 3.03 36.32
C LEU A 114 6.72 3.77 37.59
N GLY A 115 6.10 4.90 37.95
CA GLY A 115 6.42 5.67 39.16
C GLY A 115 7.75 6.40 39.08
N LEU A 116 8.20 6.84 37.93
CA LEU A 116 9.45 7.60 37.77
C LEU A 116 9.34 9.00 38.40
N ALA A 117 10.47 9.54 38.87
CA ALA A 117 10.49 10.86 39.46
C ALA A 117 10.21 11.97 38.40
N PRO A 118 9.45 13.04 38.71
CA PRO A 118 9.04 14.07 37.77
C PRO A 118 10.20 14.72 37.00
N GLY A 119 11.35 14.94 37.65
CA GLY A 119 12.53 15.49 37.00
C GLY A 119 13.17 14.57 35.97
N VAL A 120 13.04 13.24 36.13
CA VAL A 120 13.48 12.24 35.15
C VAL A 120 12.52 12.22 33.97
N MET A 121 11.21 12.21 34.26
CA MET A 121 10.17 12.20 33.22
C MET A 121 10.29 13.39 32.31
N ARG A 122 10.37 14.62 32.87
CA ARG A 122 10.53 15.84 32.08
C ARG A 122 11.73 15.77 31.13
N ARG A 123 12.90 15.34 31.62
CA ARG A 123 14.11 15.25 30.78
C ARG A 123 13.91 14.24 29.67
N ARG A 124 13.37 13.05 29.94
CA ARG A 124 13.17 12.00 28.94
C ARG A 124 12.10 12.37 27.90
N VAL A 125 11.06 13.10 28.29
CA VAL A 125 10.08 13.66 27.34
C VAL A 125 10.76 14.64 26.39
N GLU A 126 11.56 15.59 26.90
CA GLU A 126 12.31 16.53 26.05
C GLU A 126 13.24 15.78 25.07
N GLU A 127 14.05 14.86 25.58
CA GLU A 127 14.96 14.04 24.76
C GLU A 127 14.19 13.27 23.65
N THR A 128 13.01 12.73 23.98
CA THR A 128 12.19 11.98 23.03
C THR A 128 11.51 12.88 22.00
N LEU A 129 11.02 14.05 22.42
CA LEU A 129 10.47 15.07 21.51
C LEU A 129 11.49 15.50 20.46
N ASP A 130 12.74 15.75 20.89
CA ASP A 130 13.83 16.13 20.00
C ASP A 130 14.25 14.96 19.08
N LEU A 131 14.43 13.77 19.64
CA LEU A 131 14.84 12.58 18.91
C LEU A 131 13.87 12.23 17.76
N LEU A 132 12.56 12.36 18.02
CA LEU A 132 11.49 12.00 17.09
C LEU A 132 10.98 13.19 16.25
N GLY A 133 11.52 14.39 16.45
CA GLY A 133 11.07 15.61 15.76
C GLY A 133 9.61 15.94 16.09
N LEU A 134 9.22 15.84 17.35
CA LEU A 134 7.86 16.08 17.86
C LEU A 134 7.75 17.38 18.68
N ALA A 135 8.84 18.13 18.86
CA ALA A 135 8.88 19.29 19.75
C ALA A 135 7.79 20.34 19.46
N GLU A 136 7.53 20.64 18.18
CA GLU A 136 6.47 21.59 17.77
C GLU A 136 5.04 21.03 17.91
N LEU A 137 4.92 19.73 18.18
CA LEU A 137 3.63 19.04 18.30
C LEU A 137 3.26 18.76 19.76
N ARG A 138 4.10 19.15 20.71
CA ARG A 138 3.99 18.88 22.17
C ARG A 138 2.56 19.00 22.71
N ASP A 139 1.94 20.16 22.52
CA ASP A 139 0.63 20.50 23.08
C ASP A 139 -0.53 20.13 22.12
N ARG A 140 -0.24 19.47 20.98
CA ARG A 140 -1.28 19.15 20.01
C ARG A 140 -2.10 17.94 20.43
N PRO A 141 -3.44 17.99 20.22
CA PRO A 141 -4.26 16.81 20.36
C PRO A 141 -3.85 15.73 19.35
N ILE A 142 -3.67 14.49 19.83
CA ILE A 142 -3.23 13.34 19.04
C ILE A 142 -4.18 13.07 17.85
N ALA A 143 -5.49 13.27 18.06
CA ALA A 143 -6.49 13.13 17.01
C ALA A 143 -6.28 14.05 15.79
N THR A 144 -5.53 15.17 15.95
CA THR A 144 -5.22 16.14 14.87
C THR A 144 -3.95 15.83 14.10
N LEU A 145 -3.20 14.80 14.51
CA LEU A 145 -1.92 14.43 13.93
C LEU A 145 -2.09 13.61 12.65
N SER A 146 -1.13 13.72 11.74
CA SER A 146 -1.02 12.81 10.59
C SER A 146 -0.67 11.38 11.03
N GLY A 147 -0.88 10.38 10.17
CA GLY A 147 -0.52 8.99 10.45
C GLY A 147 0.95 8.83 10.87
N GLY A 148 1.89 9.46 10.14
CA GLY A 148 3.31 9.42 10.47
C GLY A 148 3.65 10.13 11.79
N GLN A 149 2.97 11.23 12.12
CA GLN A 149 3.13 11.88 13.41
C GLN A 149 2.61 11.01 14.54
N ARG A 150 1.43 10.40 14.40
CA ARG A 150 0.88 9.45 15.37
C ARG A 150 1.81 8.25 15.58
N GLN A 151 2.36 7.69 14.52
CA GLN A 151 3.31 6.58 14.62
C GLN A 151 4.57 6.98 15.43
N ARG A 152 5.12 8.17 15.20
CA ARG A 152 6.27 8.66 15.97
C ARG A 152 5.90 8.90 17.44
N VAL A 153 4.69 9.38 17.73
CA VAL A 153 4.21 9.51 19.12
C VAL A 153 4.09 8.13 19.78
N ALA A 154 3.53 7.13 19.09
CA ALA A 154 3.43 5.77 19.62
C ALA A 154 4.80 5.12 19.88
N ILE A 155 5.79 5.33 19.00
CA ILE A 155 7.16 4.89 19.26
C ILE A 155 7.74 5.66 20.47
N GLY A 156 7.49 6.97 20.55
CA GLY A 156 7.96 7.81 21.65
C GLY A 156 7.39 7.39 23.00
N SER A 157 6.10 7.09 23.08
CA SER A 157 5.44 6.72 24.35
C SER A 157 6.02 5.44 24.96
N VAL A 158 6.42 4.47 24.12
CA VAL A 158 7.07 3.25 24.59
C VAL A 158 8.59 3.39 24.75
N LEU A 159 9.20 4.43 24.18
CA LEU A 159 10.63 4.70 24.27
C LEU A 159 11.02 5.48 25.53
N THR A 160 10.16 6.38 26.02
CA THR A 160 10.45 7.24 27.19
C THR A 160 10.80 6.48 28.49
N PRO A 161 10.28 5.26 28.76
CA PRO A 161 10.75 4.42 29.85
C PRO A 161 12.20 3.92 29.69
N HIS A 162 12.81 4.06 28.51
CA HIS A 162 14.11 3.52 28.12
C HIS A 162 14.14 1.98 28.18
N PRO A 163 13.26 1.29 27.42
CA PRO A 163 13.27 -0.15 27.35
C PRO A 163 14.53 -0.66 26.67
N LYS A 164 14.97 -1.87 27.00
CA LYS A 164 16.09 -2.55 26.29
C LYS A 164 15.67 -3.14 24.95
N VAL A 165 14.38 -3.46 24.84
CA VAL A 165 13.79 -4.11 23.65
C VAL A 165 12.60 -3.31 23.15
N LEU A 166 12.56 -3.05 21.83
CA LEU A 166 11.38 -2.53 21.13
C LEU A 166 10.82 -3.62 20.22
N VAL A 167 9.53 -3.85 20.34
CA VAL A 167 8.75 -4.78 19.52
C VAL A 167 7.79 -3.98 18.68
N LEU A 168 7.95 -4.05 17.35
CA LEU A 168 7.22 -3.21 16.41
C LEU A 168 6.53 -4.10 15.36
N ASP A 169 5.21 -4.04 15.32
CA ASP A 169 4.42 -4.79 14.34
C ASP A 169 3.89 -3.84 13.26
N GLU A 170 4.49 -3.90 12.09
CA GLU A 170 4.20 -3.09 10.90
C GLU A 170 4.23 -1.56 11.11
N PRO A 171 5.28 -0.99 11.72
CA PRO A 171 5.30 0.43 12.06
C PRO A 171 5.33 1.37 10.85
N THR A 172 5.56 0.87 9.62
CA THR A 172 5.59 1.71 8.43
C THR A 172 4.43 1.45 7.45
N SER A 173 3.52 0.53 7.75
CA SER A 173 2.47 0.07 6.83
C SER A 173 1.50 1.17 6.39
N ALA A 174 1.13 2.07 7.31
CA ALA A 174 0.18 3.18 7.07
C ALA A 174 0.85 4.49 6.62
N LEU A 175 2.18 4.48 6.44
CA LEU A 175 2.98 5.68 6.17
C LEU A 175 3.27 5.85 4.68
N ASP A 176 3.31 7.11 4.23
CA ASP A 176 3.90 7.41 2.94
C ASP A 176 5.43 7.15 2.96
N PRO A 177 6.08 7.05 1.78
CA PRO A 177 7.50 6.68 1.72
C PRO A 177 8.42 7.58 2.56
N SER A 178 8.16 8.89 2.59
CA SER A 178 8.98 9.84 3.36
C SER A 178 8.83 9.65 4.87
N ALA A 179 7.59 9.52 5.35
CA ALA A 179 7.32 9.29 6.77
C ALA A 179 7.86 7.92 7.25
N ALA A 180 7.84 6.91 6.37
CA ALA A 180 8.43 5.60 6.68
C ALA A 180 9.97 5.69 6.81
N GLU A 181 10.64 6.42 5.91
CA GLU A 181 12.09 6.65 6.00
C GLU A 181 12.47 7.38 7.29
N ASP A 182 11.69 8.38 7.71
CA ASP A 182 11.90 9.09 8.97
C ASP A 182 11.84 8.15 10.18
N VAL A 183 10.83 7.26 10.23
CA VAL A 183 10.69 6.27 11.29
C VAL A 183 11.87 5.29 11.30
N LEU A 184 12.25 4.76 10.14
CA LEU A 184 13.38 3.82 10.04
C LEU A 184 14.71 4.47 10.43
N ALA A 185 14.94 5.74 10.08
CA ALA A 185 16.12 6.48 10.50
C ALA A 185 16.18 6.66 12.02
N VAL A 186 15.03 6.83 12.68
CA VAL A 186 14.95 6.85 14.14
C VAL A 186 15.32 5.48 14.71
N LEU A 187 14.72 4.38 14.20
CA LEU A 187 15.00 3.04 14.69
C LEU A 187 16.50 2.70 14.55
N GLN A 188 17.15 3.08 13.45
CA GLN A 188 18.58 2.90 13.30
C GLN A 188 19.39 3.65 14.37
N ARG A 189 19.02 4.89 14.69
CA ARG A 189 19.69 5.64 15.79
C ARG A 189 19.48 4.95 17.14
N LEU A 190 18.30 4.40 17.42
CA LEU A 190 18.05 3.67 18.66
C LEU A 190 18.94 2.43 18.78
N VAL A 191 19.13 1.71 17.69
CA VAL A 191 20.01 0.53 17.66
C VAL A 191 21.48 0.94 17.79
N HIS A 192 21.97 1.82 16.91
CA HIS A 192 23.40 2.13 16.82
C HIS A 192 23.92 3.04 17.94
N ASP A 193 23.10 4.02 18.39
CA ASP A 193 23.55 5.02 19.38
C ASP A 193 23.16 4.61 20.80
N LEU A 194 22.02 3.93 21.01
CA LEU A 194 21.52 3.58 22.33
C LEU A 194 21.64 2.07 22.64
N GLY A 195 22.00 1.24 21.66
CA GLY A 195 22.11 -0.20 21.85
C GLY A 195 20.77 -0.90 22.11
N THR A 196 19.65 -0.29 21.72
CA THR A 196 18.32 -0.86 21.87
C THR A 196 18.15 -2.02 20.90
N THR A 197 17.68 -3.16 21.39
CA THR A 197 17.32 -4.31 20.52
C THR A 197 15.96 -4.06 19.90
N VAL A 198 15.83 -4.18 18.58
CA VAL A 198 14.57 -3.95 17.87
C VAL A 198 14.13 -5.22 17.15
N LEU A 199 12.93 -5.72 17.48
CA LEU A 199 12.25 -6.76 16.70
C LEU A 199 11.16 -6.09 15.86
N LEU A 200 11.25 -6.25 14.55
CA LEU A 200 10.42 -5.57 13.58
C LEU A 200 9.76 -6.58 12.65
N ALA A 201 8.42 -6.61 12.58
CA ALA A 201 7.70 -7.28 11.49
C ALA A 201 7.25 -6.24 10.47
N GLU A 202 7.49 -6.49 9.18
CA GLU A 202 7.06 -5.63 8.08
C GLU A 202 6.64 -6.44 6.85
N HIS A 203 5.64 -5.94 6.12
CA HIS A 203 5.22 -6.50 4.86
C HIS A 203 5.98 -5.89 3.66
N ARG A 204 6.33 -4.62 3.73
CA ARG A 204 7.06 -3.92 2.66
C ARG A 204 8.57 -4.03 2.84
N LEU A 205 9.12 -5.19 2.50
CA LEU A 205 10.54 -5.50 2.68
C LEU A 205 11.47 -4.56 1.90
N GLU A 206 11.00 -4.00 0.78
CA GLU A 206 11.76 -3.04 -0.03
C GLU A 206 12.18 -1.78 0.72
N ARG A 207 11.49 -1.46 1.84
CA ARG A 207 11.83 -0.32 2.69
C ARG A 207 12.85 -0.68 3.76
N VAL A 208 12.81 -1.90 4.30
CA VAL A 208 13.38 -2.24 5.60
C VAL A 208 14.58 -3.17 5.50
N VAL A 209 14.60 -4.10 4.54
CA VAL A 209 15.59 -5.19 4.48
C VAL A 209 17.05 -4.69 4.50
N GLN A 210 17.32 -3.53 3.92
CA GLN A 210 18.67 -2.93 3.87
C GLN A 210 19.15 -2.39 5.22
N TYR A 211 18.24 -2.23 6.19
CA TYR A 211 18.52 -1.66 7.51
C TYR A 211 18.61 -2.72 8.61
N ALA A 212 18.18 -3.94 8.33
CA ALA A 212 18.23 -5.03 9.28
C ALA A 212 19.65 -5.57 9.45
N ASP A 213 20.05 -5.85 10.70
CA ASP A 213 21.28 -6.54 11.03
C ASP A 213 21.11 -8.04 10.83
N GLN A 214 19.94 -8.57 11.24
CA GLN A 214 19.54 -9.97 11.08
C GLN A 214 18.13 -10.09 10.51
N VAL A 215 17.86 -11.19 9.85
CA VAL A 215 16.51 -11.56 9.40
C VAL A 215 16.15 -12.91 10.03
N LEU A 216 14.97 -12.96 10.65
CA LEU A 216 14.35 -14.18 11.15
C LEU A 216 13.25 -14.63 10.17
N LEU A 217 13.48 -15.76 9.52
CA LEU A 217 12.55 -16.37 8.58
C LEU A 217 11.58 -17.31 9.30
N LEU A 218 10.28 -17.05 9.18
CA LEU A 218 9.20 -17.90 9.67
C LEU A 218 8.50 -18.62 8.49
N PRO A 219 8.00 -19.85 8.67
CA PRO A 219 7.89 -20.62 9.94
C PRO A 219 9.17 -21.37 10.34
N ASP A 220 10.20 -21.37 9.53
CA ASP A 220 11.38 -22.25 9.70
C ASP A 220 12.21 -21.90 10.95
N GLY A 221 12.04 -20.71 11.52
CA GLY A 221 12.80 -20.26 12.70
C GLY A 221 14.31 -20.05 12.41
N VAL A 222 14.66 -19.85 11.14
CA VAL A 222 16.05 -19.65 10.72
C VAL A 222 16.40 -18.17 10.79
N MET A 223 17.49 -17.84 11.49
CA MET A 223 18.02 -16.49 11.59
C MET A 223 19.40 -16.39 10.95
N GLY A 224 19.65 -15.31 10.24
CA GLY A 224 20.93 -15.07 9.57
C GLY A 224 21.02 -13.67 8.98
N SER A 225 22.14 -13.39 8.29
CA SER A 225 22.29 -12.10 7.62
C SER A 225 21.21 -11.87 6.56
N PRO A 226 20.77 -10.64 6.32
CA PRO A 226 19.72 -10.36 5.33
C PRO A 226 20.03 -10.92 3.94
N ALA A 227 21.28 -10.86 3.49
CA ALA A 227 21.67 -11.40 2.19
C ALA A 227 21.54 -12.93 2.11
N GLU A 228 21.91 -13.67 3.17
CA GLU A 228 21.78 -15.12 3.23
C GLU A 228 20.32 -15.55 3.27
N ILE A 229 19.53 -14.97 4.17
CA ILE A 229 18.11 -15.31 4.29
C ILE A 229 17.32 -14.96 3.02
N MET A 230 17.65 -13.85 2.37
CA MET A 230 17.02 -13.47 1.09
C MET A 230 17.38 -14.42 -0.07
N THR A 231 18.33 -15.33 0.06
CA THR A 231 18.55 -16.39 -0.96
C THR A 231 17.48 -17.47 -0.92
N VAL A 232 16.93 -17.77 0.26
CA VAL A 232 16.00 -18.90 0.49
C VAL A 232 14.56 -18.42 0.76
N SER A 233 14.37 -17.19 1.21
CA SER A 233 13.04 -16.65 1.54
C SER A 233 12.12 -16.66 0.33
N ALA A 234 10.90 -17.20 0.49
CA ALA A 234 9.83 -17.11 -0.51
C ALA A 234 9.31 -15.68 -0.65
N VAL A 235 9.42 -14.88 0.41
CA VAL A 235 8.97 -13.49 0.47
C VAL A 235 10.20 -12.58 0.37
N HIS A 236 10.27 -11.78 -0.69
CA HIS A 236 11.42 -10.91 -0.95
C HIS A 236 11.04 -9.66 -1.76
N PRO A 237 11.78 -8.54 -1.63
CA PRO A 237 11.51 -7.32 -2.38
C PRO A 237 11.98 -7.42 -3.85
N PRO A 238 11.49 -6.53 -4.74
CA PRO A 238 11.85 -6.53 -6.16
C PRO A 238 13.36 -6.47 -6.45
N VAL A 239 14.14 -5.76 -5.63
CA VAL A 239 15.62 -5.69 -5.78
C VAL A 239 16.27 -7.07 -5.64
N VAL A 240 15.78 -7.88 -4.70
CA VAL A 240 16.25 -9.26 -4.48
C VAL A 240 15.76 -10.16 -5.62
N ALA A 241 14.50 -10.05 -6.04
CA ALA A 241 13.96 -10.79 -7.17
C ALA A 241 14.79 -10.56 -8.44
N LEU A 242 15.10 -9.30 -8.74
CA LEU A 242 15.95 -8.93 -9.86
C LEU A 242 17.37 -9.49 -9.70
N GLY A 243 17.91 -9.47 -8.48
CA GLY A 243 19.22 -10.04 -8.17
C GLY A 243 19.30 -11.55 -8.41
N ARG A 244 18.25 -12.29 -8.01
CA ARG A 244 18.11 -13.74 -8.27
C ARG A 244 18.01 -14.02 -9.77
N LEU A 245 17.16 -13.28 -10.49
CA LEU A 245 16.99 -13.39 -11.94
C LEU A 245 18.31 -13.14 -12.70
N ALA A 246 19.09 -12.15 -12.23
CA ALA A 246 20.37 -11.80 -12.83
C ALA A 246 21.54 -12.68 -12.37
N GLY A 247 21.34 -13.57 -11.38
CA GLY A 247 22.37 -14.44 -10.82
C GLY A 247 23.45 -13.68 -10.03
N TRP A 248 23.08 -12.60 -9.33
CA TRP A 248 24.06 -11.84 -8.55
C TRP A 248 24.35 -12.47 -7.20
N ASP A 249 25.63 -12.59 -6.87
CA ASP A 249 26.12 -13.09 -5.60
C ASP A 249 27.21 -12.14 -5.02
N PRO A 250 27.06 -11.67 -3.75
CA PRO A 250 25.89 -11.79 -2.87
C PRO A 250 24.70 -10.99 -3.42
N LEU A 251 23.47 -11.36 -2.99
CA LEU A 251 22.25 -10.64 -3.40
C LEU A 251 22.28 -9.17 -2.95
N PRO A 252 21.91 -8.21 -3.81
CA PRO A 252 21.80 -6.82 -3.40
C PRO A 252 20.54 -6.62 -2.55
N LEU A 253 20.68 -5.88 -1.47
CA LEU A 253 19.56 -5.51 -0.58
C LEU A 253 19.08 -4.08 -0.80
N SER A 254 19.87 -3.29 -1.54
CA SER A 254 19.53 -1.90 -1.86
C SER A 254 19.58 -1.62 -3.37
N VAL A 255 18.79 -0.62 -3.78
CA VAL A 255 18.84 -0.10 -5.17
C VAL A 255 20.25 0.35 -5.54
N ARG A 256 21.00 0.94 -4.61
CA ARG A 256 22.38 1.39 -4.82
C ARG A 256 23.32 0.23 -5.19
N ASP A 257 23.24 -0.88 -4.46
CA ASP A 257 24.11 -2.03 -4.68
C ASP A 257 23.73 -2.79 -5.95
N ALA A 258 22.44 -2.92 -6.22
CA ALA A 258 21.93 -3.47 -7.48
C ALA A 258 22.37 -2.65 -8.70
N ARG A 259 22.32 -1.31 -8.64
CA ARG A 259 22.80 -0.42 -9.71
C ARG A 259 24.26 -0.67 -10.08
N ARG A 260 25.12 -0.91 -9.08
CA ARG A 260 26.56 -1.17 -9.30
C ARG A 260 26.79 -2.46 -10.07
N ARG A 261 25.87 -3.43 -9.98
CA ARG A 261 25.95 -4.75 -10.63
C ARG A 261 25.15 -4.84 -11.92
N ALA A 262 24.27 -3.86 -12.20
CA ALA A 262 23.32 -3.92 -13.31
C ALA A 262 23.92 -3.85 -14.72
N GLY A 263 25.22 -3.54 -14.89
CA GLY A 263 25.84 -3.34 -16.20
C GLY A 263 25.66 -4.53 -17.16
N GLY A 264 25.91 -5.76 -16.69
CA GLY A 264 25.72 -6.97 -17.49
C GLY A 264 24.25 -7.23 -17.87
N LEU A 265 23.32 -6.99 -16.93
CA LEU A 265 21.89 -7.14 -17.18
C LEU A 265 21.40 -6.09 -18.19
N LYS A 266 21.83 -4.83 -18.05
CA LYS A 266 21.49 -3.75 -19.00
C LYS A 266 21.95 -4.07 -20.43
N ALA A 267 23.15 -4.66 -20.58
CA ALA A 267 23.66 -5.07 -21.87
C ALA A 267 22.81 -6.22 -22.50
N ARG A 268 22.33 -7.17 -21.70
CA ARG A 268 21.42 -8.24 -22.16
C ARG A 268 20.05 -7.72 -22.59
N LEU A 269 19.60 -6.62 -22.00
CA LEU A 269 18.32 -5.95 -22.29
C LEU A 269 18.43 -4.87 -23.38
N GLU A 270 19.63 -4.62 -23.90
CA GLU A 270 19.83 -3.59 -24.94
C GLU A 270 19.09 -3.97 -26.24
N GLY A 271 18.35 -3.00 -26.77
CA GLY A 271 17.51 -3.22 -27.98
C GLY A 271 16.19 -3.94 -27.73
N ARG A 272 15.90 -4.36 -26.47
CA ARG A 272 14.59 -4.93 -26.10
C ARG A 272 13.68 -3.84 -25.54
N VAL A 273 12.38 -4.02 -25.74
CA VAL A 273 11.35 -3.08 -25.25
C VAL A 273 10.43 -3.85 -24.30
N PRO A 274 10.11 -3.32 -23.10
CA PRO A 274 9.16 -3.97 -22.22
C PRO A 274 7.80 -4.10 -22.90
N ALA A 275 7.11 -5.22 -22.68
CA ALA A 275 5.73 -5.38 -23.12
C ALA A 275 4.87 -4.29 -22.45
N VAL A 276 4.28 -3.43 -23.28
CA VAL A 276 3.29 -2.45 -22.82
C VAL A 276 1.96 -3.19 -22.77
N PRO A 277 1.20 -3.14 -21.67
CA PRO A 277 -0.14 -3.69 -21.66
C PRO A 277 -0.95 -3.10 -22.83
N ASP A 278 -1.40 -3.94 -23.76
CA ASP A 278 -2.12 -3.49 -24.95
C ASP A 278 -3.55 -3.08 -24.58
N LEU A 279 -3.79 -1.78 -24.51
CA LEU A 279 -5.12 -1.18 -24.30
C LEU A 279 -6.09 -1.45 -25.46
N SER A 280 -5.59 -1.93 -26.62
CA SER A 280 -6.38 -2.16 -27.83
C SER A 280 -6.86 -3.60 -28.02
N ALA A 281 -6.39 -4.55 -27.19
CA ALA A 281 -6.81 -5.94 -27.26
C ALA A 281 -8.26 -6.08 -26.76
N ARG A 282 -9.24 -5.85 -27.62
CA ARG A 282 -10.61 -6.35 -27.45
C ARG A 282 -10.53 -7.88 -27.36
N PRO A 283 -11.18 -8.52 -26.37
CA PRO A 283 -11.43 -9.94 -26.47
C PRO A 283 -12.21 -10.18 -27.76
N ALA A 284 -11.68 -11.02 -28.64
CA ALA A 284 -12.38 -11.45 -29.84
C ALA A 284 -13.67 -12.14 -29.38
N SER A 285 -14.81 -11.48 -29.55
CA SER A 285 -16.12 -12.10 -29.38
C SER A 285 -16.18 -13.27 -30.37
N GLY A 286 -16.07 -14.49 -29.83
CA GLY A 286 -16.39 -15.69 -30.58
C GLY A 286 -17.87 -15.67 -30.93
N ASP A 287 -18.18 -15.27 -32.15
CA ASP A 287 -19.28 -15.77 -32.97
C ASP A 287 -19.33 -14.94 -34.26
N ASP A 288 -18.63 -15.42 -35.30
CA ASP A 288 -18.98 -15.14 -36.69
C ASP A 288 -18.42 -16.26 -37.58
N ARG A 289 -19.03 -17.47 -37.43
CA ARG A 289 -19.06 -18.44 -38.51
C ARG A 289 -20.42 -18.29 -39.19
N ASP A 290 -20.39 -17.67 -40.32
CA ASP A 290 -21.33 -17.83 -41.42
C ASP A 290 -21.76 -16.45 -41.99
N ARG A 291 -21.12 -16.03 -43.04
CA ARG A 291 -21.75 -15.46 -44.26
C ARG A 291 -20.69 -15.18 -45.32
N GLY A 292 -20.71 -16.05 -46.26
CA GLY A 292 -19.86 -15.98 -47.44
C GLY A 292 -20.35 -15.01 -48.50
N VAL A 293 -19.37 -14.70 -49.34
CA VAL A 293 -19.46 -14.45 -50.80
C VAL A 293 -20.05 -13.12 -51.29
N GLY A 294 -19.19 -12.36 -52.05
CA GLY A 294 -19.66 -11.53 -53.18
C GLY A 294 -19.03 -10.15 -53.24
N GLY A 295 -17.90 -9.98 -53.91
CA GLY A 295 -17.93 -9.39 -55.26
C GLY A 295 -17.61 -7.91 -55.39
N ALA A 296 -16.40 -7.63 -55.92
CA ALA A 296 -16.11 -6.71 -57.03
C ALA A 296 -16.07 -5.17 -56.85
N SER A 297 -14.84 -4.64 -57.01
CA SER A 297 -14.37 -3.63 -57.99
C SER A 297 -14.94 -2.20 -58.03
N GLY A 298 -14.00 -1.22 -58.14
CA GLY A 298 -14.22 0.08 -58.75
C GLY A 298 -13.37 1.18 -58.13
N ALA A 299 -12.40 1.52 -58.72
CA ALA A 299 -11.46 2.42 -59.27
C ALA A 299 -11.91 3.90 -59.36
N GLY A 300 -10.92 4.81 -59.26
CA GLY A 300 -10.86 6.17 -59.76
C GLY A 300 -11.01 7.25 -58.67
N GLY A 301 -10.15 8.23 -58.51
CA GLY A 301 -9.26 8.95 -59.38
C GLY A 301 -9.39 10.43 -59.05
N GLY A 302 -8.26 11.10 -58.83
CA GLY A 302 -8.04 12.40 -59.41
C GLY A 302 -8.14 13.69 -58.60
N GLY A 303 -7.01 14.35 -58.38
CA GLY A 303 -6.72 15.75 -58.67
C GLY A 303 -7.14 16.80 -57.64
N GLY A 304 -6.38 17.77 -57.18
CA GLY A 304 -5.28 18.51 -57.71
C GLY A 304 -5.46 19.99 -57.35
N GLY A 305 -4.38 20.72 -57.01
CA GLY A 305 -4.27 22.17 -57.05
C GLY A 305 -4.56 22.92 -55.74
N GLY A 306 -3.76 23.83 -55.15
CA GLY A 306 -2.71 24.67 -55.66
C GLY A 306 -2.93 26.11 -55.19
N GLY A 307 -1.88 26.81 -54.70
CA GLY A 307 -1.80 28.26 -54.52
C GLY A 307 -1.95 28.71 -53.06
N GLY A 308 -1.08 29.47 -52.42
CA GLY A 308 -0.09 30.42 -52.85
C GLY A 308 -0.31 31.74 -52.09
N GLY A 309 0.73 32.26 -51.41
CA GLY A 309 0.89 33.67 -51.06
C GLY A 309 0.28 34.08 -49.69
N GLU A 310 0.82 34.87 -48.79
CA GLU A 310 1.76 35.97 -48.94
C GLU A 310 2.26 36.42 -47.57
N VAL A 311 3.37 37.11 -47.55
CA VAL A 311 4.19 37.67 -46.47
C VAL A 311 3.49 38.85 -45.77
N GLY A 312 3.62 38.94 -44.45
CA GLY A 312 3.31 40.16 -43.72
C GLY A 312 4.20 40.30 -42.47
N ARG A 313 5.27 41.12 -42.56
CA ARG A 313 6.07 41.59 -41.45
C ARG A 313 5.34 42.69 -40.67
N SER A 314 5.34 42.66 -39.34
CA SER A 314 5.40 43.90 -38.56
C SER A 314 6.02 43.66 -37.18
N ASN A 315 6.95 44.56 -36.86
CA ASN A 315 7.71 44.75 -35.62
C ASN A 315 6.81 45.12 -34.42
N GLY A 316 7.27 44.74 -33.23
CA GLY A 316 6.78 45.43 -32.00
C GLY A 316 7.22 44.81 -30.68
N THR A 317 8.36 45.31 -30.17
CA THR A 317 8.70 45.62 -28.76
C THR A 317 8.53 44.54 -27.66
N GLY A 318 9.67 44.33 -26.99
CA GLY A 318 9.93 43.46 -25.89
C GLY A 318 9.09 43.63 -24.65
N ARG A 319 8.87 42.51 -24.00
CA ARG A 319 8.64 42.41 -22.56
C ARG A 319 9.36 41.17 -22.04
N SER A 320 10.28 41.39 -21.12
CA SER A 320 10.97 40.39 -20.32
C SER A 320 9.95 39.53 -19.57
N GLY A 321 9.76 38.30 -20.04
CA GLY A 321 8.97 37.28 -19.36
C GLY A 321 9.93 36.31 -18.68
N GLY A 322 9.84 36.22 -17.33
CA GLY A 322 10.61 35.30 -16.53
C GLY A 322 10.45 33.84 -17.01
N PHE A 323 11.59 33.17 -17.03
CA PHE A 323 11.68 31.76 -17.38
C PHE A 323 11.07 30.94 -16.23
N ASN A 324 9.83 30.46 -16.41
CA ASN A 324 9.19 29.53 -15.51
C ASN A 324 9.41 28.11 -16.06
N PRO A 325 10.31 27.28 -15.48
CA PRO A 325 10.67 25.97 -16.01
C PRO A 325 9.55 24.92 -15.89
N PHE A 326 8.45 25.25 -15.21
CA PHE A 326 7.30 24.35 -15.00
C PHE A 326 6.10 24.64 -15.94
N ARG A 327 6.32 25.26 -17.08
CA ARG A 327 5.25 25.45 -18.04
C ARG A 327 4.90 24.12 -18.70
N ARG A 328 3.74 23.57 -18.30
CA ARG A 328 3.06 22.39 -18.85
C ARG A 328 3.30 22.25 -20.34
N ARG A 329 4.06 21.24 -20.78
CA ARG A 329 3.79 20.59 -22.06
C ARG A 329 2.52 19.77 -21.83
N ARG A 330 1.40 20.28 -22.28
CA ARG A 330 0.20 19.49 -22.51
C ARG A 330 0.56 18.53 -23.66
N THR A 331 1.02 17.34 -23.31
CA THR A 331 1.00 16.22 -24.25
C THR A 331 -0.47 15.93 -24.43
N GLU A 332 -1.00 16.12 -25.63
CA GLU A 332 -2.35 15.68 -25.96
C GLU A 332 -2.39 14.19 -25.70
N ALA A 333 -3.13 13.81 -24.64
CA ALA A 333 -3.46 12.41 -24.41
C ALA A 333 -4.20 11.91 -25.67
N PRO A 334 -3.93 10.71 -26.17
CA PRO A 334 -4.68 10.16 -27.29
C PRO A 334 -6.16 10.20 -26.94
N VAL A 335 -6.94 10.91 -27.76
CA VAL A 335 -8.38 11.04 -27.59
C VAL A 335 -8.97 9.64 -27.64
N PRO A 336 -9.61 9.13 -26.58
CA PRO A 336 -10.21 7.80 -26.61
C PRO A 336 -11.35 7.82 -27.64
N ALA A 337 -11.37 6.82 -28.53
CA ALA A 337 -12.42 6.67 -29.55
C ALA A 337 -13.81 6.35 -28.93
N ALA A 338 -13.89 6.09 -27.63
CA ALA A 338 -15.12 5.87 -26.85
C ALA A 338 -15.34 7.01 -25.86
N ALA A 339 -16.61 7.34 -25.57
CA ALA A 339 -16.95 8.34 -24.56
C ALA A 339 -16.36 7.92 -23.19
N PRO A 340 -15.75 8.86 -22.42
CA PRO A 340 -15.16 8.54 -21.13
C PRO A 340 -16.24 8.06 -20.15
N LEU A 341 -15.91 7.02 -19.38
CA LEU A 341 -16.78 6.46 -18.37
C LEU A 341 -16.94 7.40 -17.16
N ALA A 342 -15.85 8.06 -16.78
CA ALA A 342 -15.90 9.16 -15.81
C ALA A 342 -15.21 10.40 -16.40
N LEU A 343 -15.81 11.57 -16.15
CA LEU A 343 -15.30 12.88 -16.57
C LEU A 343 -15.37 13.85 -15.41
N VAL A 344 -14.25 14.41 -15.06
CA VAL A 344 -14.07 15.45 -14.04
C VAL A 344 -13.52 16.68 -14.76
N ASP A 345 -14.21 17.81 -14.65
CA ASP A 345 -13.86 19.06 -15.31
C ASP A 345 -13.78 20.19 -14.28
N ALA A 346 -12.59 20.80 -14.14
CA ALA A 346 -12.25 21.91 -13.27
C ALA A 346 -12.76 21.73 -11.81
N LEU A 347 -12.72 20.48 -11.30
CA LEU A 347 -13.27 20.13 -9.99
C LEU A 347 -12.54 20.82 -8.86
N GLY A 348 -13.28 21.56 -8.03
CA GLY A 348 -12.86 22.05 -6.73
C GLY A 348 -13.71 21.48 -5.61
N VAL A 349 -13.06 21.06 -4.52
CA VAL A 349 -13.73 20.53 -3.33
C VAL A 349 -13.17 21.18 -2.07
N ARG A 350 -14.07 21.56 -1.15
CA ARG A 350 -13.72 22.12 0.17
C ARG A 350 -14.15 21.17 1.29
N ARG A 351 -13.26 20.93 2.24
CA ARG A 351 -13.56 20.25 3.51
C ARG A 351 -13.40 21.24 4.67
N GLY A 352 -14.52 21.77 5.16
CA GLY A 352 -14.47 22.83 6.14
C GLY A 352 -13.77 24.08 5.60
N ARG A 353 -12.63 24.45 6.20
CA ARG A 353 -11.83 25.61 5.78
C ARG A 353 -10.73 25.26 4.78
N VAL A 354 -10.50 23.98 4.52
CA VAL A 354 -9.42 23.51 3.65
C VAL A 354 -9.97 23.26 2.25
N GLU A 355 -9.31 23.81 1.24
CA GLU A 355 -9.55 23.51 -0.16
C GLU A 355 -8.77 22.23 -0.49
N ALA A 356 -9.49 21.09 -0.51
CA ALA A 356 -8.90 19.78 -0.64
C ALA A 356 -8.57 19.41 -2.11
N LEU A 357 -9.34 19.94 -3.07
CA LEU A 357 -9.08 19.79 -4.51
C LEU A 357 -9.24 21.14 -5.22
N ARG A 358 -8.35 21.40 -6.19
CA ARG A 358 -8.25 22.67 -6.92
C ARG A 358 -8.18 22.39 -8.42
N ARG A 359 -9.27 22.64 -9.14
CA ARG A 359 -9.34 22.53 -10.60
C ARG A 359 -8.77 21.23 -11.15
N ILE A 360 -9.23 20.10 -10.59
CA ILE A 360 -8.86 18.77 -11.09
C ILE A 360 -9.59 18.51 -12.40
N ASP A 361 -8.82 18.12 -13.43
CA ASP A 361 -9.30 17.59 -14.69
C ASP A 361 -8.89 16.12 -14.78
N LEU A 362 -9.86 15.21 -15.00
CA LEU A 362 -9.60 13.78 -15.14
C LEU A 362 -10.65 13.14 -16.05
N ALA A 363 -10.21 12.37 -17.03
CA ALA A 363 -11.07 11.49 -17.82
C ALA A 363 -10.64 10.04 -17.63
N VAL A 364 -11.57 9.12 -17.47
CA VAL A 364 -11.34 7.69 -17.31
C VAL A 364 -12.03 6.96 -18.45
N ALA A 365 -11.27 6.22 -19.24
CA ALA A 365 -11.79 5.40 -20.34
C ALA A 365 -12.26 4.01 -19.85
N PRO A 366 -13.20 3.34 -20.55
CA PRO A 366 -13.55 1.95 -20.27
C PRO A 366 -12.31 1.03 -20.36
N GLY A 367 -12.15 0.12 -19.42
CA GLY A 367 -11.00 -0.80 -19.34
C GLY A 367 -9.67 -0.15 -18.94
N GLU A 368 -9.63 1.16 -18.71
CA GLU A 368 -8.42 1.86 -18.30
C GLU A 368 -8.16 1.67 -16.79
N THR A 369 -6.92 1.35 -16.45
CA THR A 369 -6.46 1.34 -15.06
C THR A 369 -5.58 2.55 -14.79
N ILE A 370 -6.02 3.41 -13.85
CA ILE A 370 -5.33 4.65 -13.46
C ILE A 370 -4.86 4.53 -12.02
N ALA A 371 -3.57 4.79 -11.77
CA ALA A 371 -3.07 4.98 -10.41
C ALA A 371 -3.04 6.49 -10.06
N LEU A 372 -3.82 6.87 -9.03
CA LEU A 372 -3.76 8.19 -8.41
C LEU A 372 -2.68 8.17 -7.33
N MET A 373 -1.56 8.82 -7.58
CA MET A 373 -0.43 8.87 -6.67
C MET A 373 -0.29 10.26 -6.01
N GLY A 374 0.43 10.32 -4.90
CA GLY A 374 0.65 11.55 -4.15
C GLY A 374 0.79 11.28 -2.65
N ARG A 375 1.29 12.26 -1.92
CA ARG A 375 1.47 12.16 -0.46
C ARG A 375 0.15 12.01 0.28
N ASN A 376 0.21 11.58 1.54
CA ASN A 376 -0.97 11.59 2.41
C ASN A 376 -1.50 13.02 2.54
N GLY A 377 -2.83 13.17 2.43
CA GLY A 377 -3.48 14.49 2.43
C GLY A 377 -3.50 15.24 1.09
N ALA A 378 -2.91 14.71 0.00
CA ALA A 378 -2.92 15.36 -1.32
C ALA A 378 -4.30 15.49 -1.98
N GLY A 379 -5.34 14.80 -1.47
CA GLY A 379 -6.70 14.88 -2.00
C GLY A 379 -7.20 13.62 -2.71
N LYS A 380 -6.42 12.53 -2.77
CA LYS A 380 -6.78 11.28 -3.46
C LYS A 380 -8.15 10.73 -3.03
N SER A 381 -8.31 10.41 -1.75
CA SER A 381 -9.57 9.88 -1.19
C SER A 381 -10.74 10.87 -1.33
N THR A 382 -10.46 12.18 -1.33
CA THR A 382 -11.47 13.20 -1.58
C THR A 382 -11.98 13.14 -3.02
N LEU A 383 -11.09 12.92 -4.00
CA LEU A 383 -11.47 12.73 -5.40
C LEU A 383 -12.32 11.45 -5.56
N LEU A 384 -11.88 10.32 -4.98
CA LEU A 384 -12.66 9.07 -5.03
C LEU A 384 -14.05 9.25 -4.39
N SER A 385 -14.14 9.89 -3.21
CA SER A 385 -15.42 10.17 -2.53
C SER A 385 -16.35 11.08 -3.37
N THR A 386 -15.78 11.97 -4.18
CA THR A 386 -16.56 12.82 -5.09
C THR A 386 -17.07 12.04 -6.29
N LEU A 387 -16.29 11.10 -6.82
CA LEU A 387 -16.71 10.22 -7.92
C LEU A 387 -17.84 9.26 -7.54
N VAL A 388 -17.96 8.87 -6.26
CA VAL A 388 -19.10 8.09 -5.74
C VAL A 388 -20.20 8.96 -5.13
N GLY A 389 -20.14 10.29 -5.30
CA GLY A 389 -21.21 11.18 -4.87
C GLY A 389 -21.33 11.44 -3.38
N MET A 390 -20.39 10.94 -2.55
CA MET A 390 -20.35 11.20 -1.10
C MET A 390 -20.04 12.67 -0.79
N ILE A 391 -19.32 13.34 -1.69
CA ILE A 391 -18.93 14.74 -1.56
C ILE A 391 -19.42 15.48 -2.80
N ALA A 392 -20.20 16.55 -2.60
CA ALA A 392 -20.62 17.43 -3.70
C ALA A 392 -19.46 18.37 -4.10
N PRO A 393 -19.25 18.62 -5.41
CA PRO A 393 -18.34 19.64 -5.89
C PRO A 393 -18.65 21.03 -5.34
N ALA A 394 -17.62 21.78 -4.94
CA ALA A 394 -17.74 23.21 -4.65
C ALA A 394 -17.68 24.05 -5.94
N SER A 395 -16.95 23.55 -6.96
CA SER A 395 -16.87 24.13 -8.30
C SER A 395 -16.55 23.03 -9.32
N GLY A 396 -16.78 23.29 -10.59
CA GLY A 396 -16.57 22.32 -11.67
C GLY A 396 -17.69 21.28 -11.76
N THR A 397 -17.46 20.24 -12.54
CA THR A 397 -18.44 19.16 -12.77
C THR A 397 -17.82 17.78 -12.67
N VAL A 398 -18.63 16.81 -12.21
CA VAL A 398 -18.28 15.38 -12.20
C VAL A 398 -19.40 14.59 -12.84
N ARG A 399 -19.05 13.73 -13.77
CA ARG A 399 -19.98 12.80 -14.43
C ARG A 399 -19.41 11.40 -14.40
N VAL A 400 -20.22 10.41 -14.04
CA VAL A 400 -19.92 8.98 -14.09
C VAL A 400 -21.04 8.30 -14.87
N ALA A 401 -20.68 7.59 -15.91
CA ALA A 401 -21.62 7.00 -16.89
C ALA A 401 -22.68 8.02 -17.37
N GLY A 402 -22.25 9.27 -17.60
CA GLY A 402 -23.12 10.38 -18.03
C GLY A 402 -24.00 11.02 -16.93
N ARG A 403 -23.99 10.49 -15.70
CA ARG A 403 -24.78 10.99 -14.55
C ARG A 403 -23.93 11.82 -13.60
N THR A 404 -24.57 12.70 -12.85
CA THR A 404 -23.94 13.50 -11.78
C THR A 404 -24.03 12.72 -10.46
N PRO A 405 -22.92 12.20 -9.88
CA PRO A 405 -22.97 11.25 -8.78
C PRO A 405 -23.73 11.75 -7.53
N HIS A 406 -23.46 12.96 -7.05
CA HIS A 406 -24.07 13.50 -5.83
C HIS A 406 -25.58 13.79 -5.91
N THR A 407 -26.17 13.72 -7.11
CA THR A 407 -27.61 13.87 -7.33
C THR A 407 -28.29 12.57 -7.76
N THR A 408 -27.52 11.53 -8.00
CA THR A 408 -28.01 10.20 -8.41
C THR A 408 -28.38 9.38 -7.18
N THR A 409 -29.45 8.59 -7.25
CA THR A 409 -29.86 7.76 -6.11
C THR A 409 -28.82 6.68 -5.82
N PRO A 410 -28.58 6.28 -4.55
CA PRO A 410 -27.58 5.27 -4.21
C PRO A 410 -27.79 3.94 -4.98
N ARG A 411 -29.02 3.47 -5.12
CA ARG A 411 -29.34 2.22 -5.85
C ARG A 411 -28.98 2.25 -7.34
N GLU A 412 -29.04 3.43 -7.96
CA GLU A 412 -28.63 3.59 -9.35
C GLU A 412 -27.11 3.74 -9.46
N LEU A 413 -26.51 4.40 -8.46
CA LEU A 413 -25.08 4.72 -8.46
C LEU A 413 -24.19 3.49 -8.25
N ILE A 414 -24.55 2.56 -7.36
CA ILE A 414 -23.81 1.31 -7.10
C ILE A 414 -23.65 0.42 -8.34
N ARG A 415 -24.52 0.57 -9.34
CA ARG A 415 -24.41 -0.10 -10.65
C ARG A 415 -23.53 0.65 -11.65
N GLN A 416 -23.05 1.81 -11.31
CA GLN A 416 -22.20 2.65 -12.18
C GLN A 416 -20.78 2.79 -11.65
N VAL A 417 -20.64 2.87 -10.33
CA VAL A 417 -19.37 3.03 -9.66
C VAL A 417 -19.39 2.34 -8.31
N GLY A 418 -18.33 1.59 -8.03
CA GLY A 418 -18.08 0.96 -6.73
C GLY A 418 -16.81 1.53 -6.10
N LEU A 419 -16.82 1.71 -4.79
CA LEU A 419 -15.66 2.14 -4.00
C LEU A 419 -15.34 1.12 -2.92
N VAL A 420 -14.11 0.65 -2.93
CA VAL A 420 -13.51 -0.05 -1.78
C VAL A 420 -12.71 0.98 -1.01
N PRO A 421 -13.13 1.34 0.22
CA PRO A 421 -12.45 2.36 1.03
C PRO A 421 -11.13 1.84 1.59
N GLN A 422 -10.32 2.75 2.13
CA GLN A 422 -9.04 2.46 2.76
C GLN A 422 -9.14 1.46 3.92
N GLU A 423 -10.27 1.49 4.66
CA GLU A 423 -10.60 0.52 5.69
C GLU A 423 -11.76 -0.36 5.19
N PRO A 424 -11.50 -1.57 4.67
CA PRO A 424 -12.55 -2.44 4.13
C PRO A 424 -13.66 -2.76 5.14
N ARG A 425 -13.35 -2.75 6.45
CA ARG A 425 -14.33 -2.94 7.53
C ARG A 425 -15.48 -1.92 7.52
N ASP A 426 -15.26 -0.75 6.94
CA ASP A 426 -16.29 0.30 6.85
C ASP A 426 -17.42 -0.07 5.86
N LEU A 427 -17.25 -1.12 5.08
CA LEU A 427 -18.29 -1.69 4.22
C LEU A 427 -18.95 -2.94 4.79
N LEU A 428 -18.42 -3.52 5.88
CA LEU A 428 -18.81 -4.82 6.38
C LEU A 428 -19.56 -4.66 7.71
N TYR A 429 -20.88 -4.80 7.68
CA TYR A 429 -21.76 -4.49 8.82
C TYR A 429 -22.41 -5.73 9.43
N ALA A 430 -22.49 -6.84 8.68
CA ALA A 430 -23.16 -8.04 9.14
C ALA A 430 -22.29 -8.88 10.08
N ASP A 431 -22.94 -9.72 10.90
CA ASP A 431 -22.26 -10.59 11.87
C ASP A 431 -21.59 -11.82 11.24
N THR A 432 -21.92 -12.14 9.98
CA THR A 432 -21.35 -13.30 9.28
C THR A 432 -21.10 -12.98 7.81
N VAL A 433 -20.15 -13.70 7.20
CA VAL A 433 -19.86 -13.60 5.75
C VAL A 433 -21.11 -13.90 4.92
N ALA A 434 -21.92 -14.92 5.30
CA ALA A 434 -23.14 -15.25 4.58
C ALA A 434 -24.18 -14.12 4.65
N ALA A 435 -24.36 -13.50 5.81
CA ALA A 435 -25.29 -12.39 5.96
C ALA A 435 -24.83 -11.14 5.19
N GLU A 436 -23.53 -10.87 5.15
CA GLU A 436 -22.95 -9.78 4.36
C GLU A 436 -23.19 -9.99 2.86
N CYS A 437 -22.97 -11.22 2.36
CA CYS A 437 -23.24 -11.56 0.96
C CYS A 437 -24.73 -11.42 0.61
N ALA A 438 -25.63 -11.86 1.49
CA ALA A 438 -27.07 -11.74 1.26
C ALA A 438 -27.53 -10.26 1.24
N ALA A 439 -26.96 -9.43 2.09
CA ALA A 439 -27.22 -7.99 2.08
C ALA A 439 -26.72 -7.33 0.78
N ALA A 440 -25.53 -7.68 0.31
CA ALA A 440 -24.98 -7.19 -0.94
C ALA A 440 -25.84 -7.58 -2.15
N ASP A 441 -26.34 -8.83 -2.21
CA ASP A 441 -27.25 -9.29 -3.27
C ASP A 441 -28.56 -8.47 -3.27
N ALA A 442 -29.14 -8.22 -2.10
CA ALA A 442 -30.37 -7.44 -1.96
C ALA A 442 -30.18 -5.96 -2.38
N ASP A 443 -29.09 -5.33 -1.96
CA ASP A 443 -28.80 -3.93 -2.29
C ASP A 443 -28.50 -3.74 -3.77
N ALA A 444 -27.75 -4.65 -4.37
CA ALA A 444 -27.46 -4.65 -5.81
C ALA A 444 -28.67 -5.07 -6.65
N GLY A 445 -29.70 -5.70 -6.04
CA GLY A 445 -30.80 -6.35 -6.77
C GLY A 445 -30.29 -7.48 -7.65
N ALA A 446 -29.27 -8.19 -7.19
CA ALA A 446 -28.68 -9.36 -7.83
C ALA A 446 -29.45 -10.64 -7.44
N GLU A 447 -29.18 -11.72 -8.17
CA GLU A 447 -29.75 -13.03 -7.79
C GLU A 447 -29.11 -13.51 -6.46
N PRO A 448 -29.90 -14.11 -5.54
CA PRO A 448 -29.37 -14.66 -4.30
C PRO A 448 -28.19 -15.61 -4.54
N GLY A 449 -27.09 -15.42 -3.82
CA GLY A 449 -25.87 -16.20 -3.95
C GLY A 449 -24.83 -15.63 -4.92
N THR A 450 -25.11 -14.53 -5.61
CA THR A 450 -24.15 -13.87 -6.52
C THR A 450 -22.90 -13.40 -5.77
N CYS A 451 -23.06 -12.66 -4.68
CA CYS A 451 -21.93 -12.21 -3.85
C CYS A 451 -21.16 -13.41 -3.26
N ARG A 452 -21.87 -14.45 -2.79
CA ARG A 452 -21.21 -15.64 -2.24
C ARG A 452 -20.38 -16.40 -3.28
N ALA A 453 -20.81 -16.42 -4.53
CA ALA A 453 -20.03 -16.98 -5.63
C ALA A 453 -18.74 -16.18 -5.86
N LEU A 454 -18.82 -14.84 -5.89
CA LEU A 454 -17.65 -13.96 -5.99
C LEU A 454 -16.70 -14.16 -4.81
N VAL A 455 -17.22 -14.28 -3.58
CA VAL A 455 -16.39 -14.58 -2.41
C VAL A 455 -15.69 -15.93 -2.58
N SER A 456 -16.36 -16.95 -3.12
CA SER A 456 -15.74 -18.27 -3.33
C SER A 456 -14.59 -18.23 -4.35
N GLU A 457 -14.68 -17.33 -5.33
CA GLU A 457 -13.65 -17.11 -6.34
C GLU A 457 -12.45 -16.30 -5.77
N LEU A 458 -12.73 -15.16 -5.12
CA LEU A 458 -11.71 -14.26 -4.59
C LEU A 458 -11.04 -14.80 -3.32
N LEU A 459 -11.75 -15.59 -2.56
CA LEU A 459 -11.40 -16.05 -1.21
C LEU A 459 -11.85 -17.49 -0.98
N PRO A 460 -11.23 -18.47 -1.66
CA PRO A 460 -11.60 -19.88 -1.51
C PRO A 460 -11.42 -20.36 -0.07
N GLY A 461 -12.41 -21.13 0.43
CA GLY A 461 -12.35 -21.80 1.73
C GLY A 461 -12.82 -20.98 2.93
N VAL A 462 -13.30 -19.75 2.75
CA VAL A 462 -13.90 -18.99 3.86
C VAL A 462 -15.28 -19.55 4.21
N ALA A 463 -15.47 -19.88 5.50
CA ALA A 463 -16.74 -20.40 6.00
C ALA A 463 -17.78 -19.29 6.16
N ASP A 464 -19.05 -19.64 5.91
CA ASP A 464 -20.20 -18.73 5.93
C ASP A 464 -20.46 -18.08 7.30
N GLY A 465 -20.17 -18.82 8.39
CA GLY A 465 -20.44 -18.39 9.76
C GLY A 465 -19.35 -17.53 10.38
N ILE A 466 -18.24 -17.27 9.69
CA ILE A 466 -17.17 -16.43 10.23
C ILE A 466 -17.63 -14.96 10.29
N HIS A 467 -17.33 -14.29 11.39
CA HIS A 467 -17.57 -12.86 11.50
C HIS A 467 -16.51 -12.08 10.66
N PRO A 468 -16.89 -11.06 9.86
CA PRO A 468 -15.95 -10.30 9.03
C PRO A 468 -14.76 -9.68 9.80
N ARG A 469 -14.93 -9.42 11.09
CA ARG A 469 -13.84 -8.93 11.97
C ARG A 469 -12.74 -9.96 12.23
N ASP A 470 -13.06 -11.24 12.14
CA ASP A 470 -12.12 -12.34 12.40
C ASP A 470 -11.31 -12.70 11.15
N LEU A 471 -11.65 -12.11 10.00
CA LEU A 471 -10.91 -12.25 8.77
C LEU A 471 -9.59 -11.47 8.83
N SER A 472 -8.54 -11.98 8.17
CA SER A 472 -7.32 -11.21 7.93
C SER A 472 -7.60 -9.97 7.07
N GLU A 473 -6.69 -8.99 7.04
CA GLU A 473 -6.87 -7.78 6.21
C GLU A 473 -7.06 -8.10 4.74
N GLY A 474 -6.27 -9.05 4.19
CA GLY A 474 -6.42 -9.50 2.81
C GLY A 474 -7.77 -10.19 2.55
N GLN A 475 -8.26 -10.96 3.51
CA GLN A 475 -9.56 -11.61 3.41
C GLN A 475 -10.70 -10.59 3.51
N ARG A 476 -10.60 -9.60 4.39
CA ARG A 476 -11.57 -8.50 4.48
C ARG A 476 -11.63 -7.68 3.19
N LEU A 477 -10.47 -7.37 2.61
CA LEU A 477 -10.41 -6.67 1.33
C LEU A 477 -11.08 -7.48 0.22
N ALA A 478 -10.82 -8.79 0.13
CA ALA A 478 -11.43 -9.65 -0.87
C ALA A 478 -12.96 -9.75 -0.68
N LEU A 479 -13.45 -9.82 0.57
CA LEU A 479 -14.88 -9.78 0.87
C LEU A 479 -15.50 -8.42 0.46
N ALA A 480 -14.89 -7.30 0.82
CA ALA A 480 -15.34 -5.97 0.45
C ALA A 480 -15.36 -5.77 -1.09
N LEU A 481 -14.35 -6.32 -1.78
CA LEU A 481 -14.32 -6.32 -3.24
C LEU A 481 -15.47 -7.14 -3.83
N ALA A 482 -15.77 -8.34 -3.29
CA ALA A 482 -16.90 -9.15 -3.72
C ALA A 482 -18.24 -8.42 -3.52
N VAL A 483 -18.44 -7.77 -2.36
CA VAL A 483 -19.62 -6.95 -2.06
C VAL A 483 -19.79 -5.85 -3.12
N VAL A 484 -18.73 -5.11 -3.43
CA VAL A 484 -18.78 -4.03 -4.43
C VAL A 484 -19.03 -4.58 -5.84
N LEU A 485 -18.40 -5.68 -6.21
CA LEU A 485 -18.54 -6.32 -7.54
C LEU A 485 -19.91 -6.96 -7.75
N THR A 486 -20.68 -7.25 -6.70
CA THR A 486 -22.06 -7.77 -6.80
C THR A 486 -22.95 -6.83 -7.63
N GLY A 487 -22.73 -5.51 -7.54
CA GLY A 487 -23.39 -4.49 -8.37
C GLY A 487 -22.91 -4.42 -9.82
N ARG A 488 -21.85 -5.14 -10.19
CA ARG A 488 -21.18 -5.10 -11.52
C ARG A 488 -20.90 -3.68 -12.02
N PRO A 489 -20.30 -2.81 -11.21
CA PRO A 489 -20.04 -1.43 -11.61
C PRO A 489 -18.98 -1.39 -12.72
N PRO A 490 -19.19 -0.67 -13.82
CA PRO A 490 -18.18 -0.51 -14.88
C PRO A 490 -16.97 0.30 -14.42
N LEU A 491 -17.09 1.11 -13.35
CA LEU A 491 -16.00 1.86 -12.72
C LEU A 491 -15.76 1.35 -11.30
N LEU A 492 -14.56 0.88 -11.04
CA LEU A 492 -14.11 0.43 -9.72
C LEU A 492 -13.08 1.42 -9.16
N LEU A 493 -13.34 1.90 -7.97
CA LEU A 493 -12.46 2.80 -7.22
C LEU A 493 -11.89 2.07 -6.01
N LEU A 494 -10.59 2.16 -5.78
CA LEU A 494 -9.89 1.49 -4.69
C LEU A 494 -9.03 2.51 -3.95
N ASP A 495 -9.20 2.63 -2.64
CA ASP A 495 -8.40 3.54 -1.82
C ASP A 495 -7.39 2.75 -0.98
N GLU A 496 -6.09 2.87 -1.31
CA GLU A 496 -4.96 2.17 -0.68
C GLU A 496 -5.15 0.64 -0.52
N PRO A 497 -5.49 -0.09 -1.61
CA PRO A 497 -5.93 -1.49 -1.52
C PRO A 497 -4.83 -2.49 -1.11
N THR A 498 -3.56 -2.09 -1.06
CA THR A 498 -2.44 -2.95 -0.63
C THR A 498 -2.03 -2.77 0.82
N ARG A 499 -2.76 -1.95 1.58
CA ARG A 499 -2.45 -1.74 2.99
C ARG A 499 -2.67 -3.05 3.77
N GLY A 500 -1.69 -3.45 4.58
CA GLY A 500 -1.74 -4.68 5.38
C GLY A 500 -1.69 -5.99 4.57
N LEU A 501 -1.44 -5.94 3.25
CA LEU A 501 -1.28 -7.13 2.43
C LEU A 501 0.18 -7.58 2.37
N ASP A 502 0.39 -8.89 2.48
CA ASP A 502 1.65 -9.51 2.11
C ASP A 502 1.82 -9.62 0.58
N TYR A 503 3.02 -10.01 0.13
CA TYR A 503 3.31 -10.14 -1.30
C TYR A 503 2.40 -11.14 -2.03
N ALA A 504 2.01 -12.24 -1.37
CA ALA A 504 1.14 -13.23 -1.99
C ALA A 504 -0.30 -12.71 -2.13
N ALA A 505 -0.84 -12.03 -1.12
CA ALA A 505 -2.14 -11.37 -1.18
C ALA A 505 -2.14 -10.23 -2.21
N LYS A 506 -1.05 -9.44 -2.27
CA LYS A 506 -0.87 -8.39 -3.29
C LYS A 506 -0.87 -8.98 -4.70
N ALA A 507 -0.13 -10.06 -4.94
CA ALA A 507 -0.08 -10.71 -6.25
C ALA A 507 -1.45 -11.23 -6.68
N ARG A 508 -2.23 -11.85 -5.76
CA ARG A 508 -3.61 -12.25 -6.05
C ARG A 508 -4.51 -11.06 -6.39
N LEU A 509 -4.43 -9.97 -5.62
CA LEU A 509 -5.18 -8.75 -5.91
C LEU A 509 -4.85 -8.21 -7.31
N VAL A 510 -3.57 -8.12 -7.67
CA VAL A 510 -3.12 -7.66 -9.00
C VAL A 510 -3.69 -8.56 -10.09
N ALA A 511 -3.66 -9.89 -9.93
CA ALA A 511 -4.22 -10.83 -10.90
C ALA A 511 -5.73 -10.62 -11.09
N HIS A 512 -6.50 -10.44 -10.00
CA HIS A 512 -7.94 -10.17 -10.07
C HIS A 512 -8.24 -8.82 -10.73
N LEU A 513 -7.49 -7.77 -10.39
CA LEU A 513 -7.71 -6.44 -10.98
C LEU A 513 -7.33 -6.41 -12.48
N ARG A 514 -6.29 -7.14 -12.89
CA ARG A 514 -5.96 -7.33 -14.32
C ARG A 514 -7.09 -8.05 -15.06
N ALA A 515 -7.67 -9.09 -14.47
CA ALA A 515 -8.81 -9.81 -15.07
C ALA A 515 -10.02 -8.88 -15.22
N LEU A 516 -10.38 -8.11 -14.20
CA LEU A 516 -11.47 -7.13 -14.26
C LEU A 516 -11.24 -6.05 -15.32
N ALA A 517 -10.01 -5.54 -15.45
CA ALA A 517 -9.66 -4.57 -16.49
C ALA A 517 -9.79 -5.20 -17.90
N ALA A 518 -9.36 -6.45 -18.08
CA ALA A 518 -9.52 -7.18 -19.33
C ALA A 518 -11.01 -7.43 -19.69
N ASP A 519 -11.86 -7.61 -18.68
CA ASP A 519 -13.33 -7.71 -18.84
C ASP A 519 -14.00 -6.34 -19.12
N GLY A 520 -13.21 -5.26 -19.19
CA GLY A 520 -13.67 -3.92 -19.57
C GLY A 520 -14.03 -2.99 -18.40
N HIS A 521 -13.81 -3.43 -17.15
CA HIS A 521 -13.95 -2.53 -16.00
C HIS A 521 -12.86 -1.46 -16.02
N ALA A 522 -13.24 -0.20 -15.84
CA ALA A 522 -12.27 0.85 -15.56
C ALA A 522 -11.93 0.84 -14.07
N ILE A 523 -10.64 1.00 -13.76
CA ILE A 523 -10.14 0.94 -12.39
C ILE A 523 -9.38 2.23 -12.08
N VAL A 524 -9.75 2.89 -10.98
CA VAL A 524 -8.98 4.02 -10.43
C VAL A 524 -8.55 3.65 -9.03
N LEU A 525 -7.24 3.49 -8.84
CA LEU A 525 -6.69 3.16 -7.54
C LEU A 525 -5.88 4.33 -6.97
N ALA A 526 -6.29 4.83 -5.80
CA ALA A 526 -5.48 5.75 -5.03
C ALA A 526 -4.45 4.94 -4.25
N THR A 527 -3.17 5.20 -4.47
CA THR A 527 -2.11 4.47 -3.80
C THR A 527 -0.82 5.27 -3.67
N HIS A 528 -0.02 4.94 -2.68
CA HIS A 528 1.36 5.34 -2.54
C HIS A 528 2.34 4.17 -2.83
N ASP A 529 1.81 2.99 -3.19
CA ASP A 529 2.59 1.82 -3.57
C ASP A 529 3.02 1.93 -5.03
N VAL A 530 4.28 2.33 -5.23
CA VAL A 530 4.86 2.53 -6.56
C VAL A 530 5.03 1.23 -7.33
N GLU A 531 5.26 0.12 -6.63
CA GLU A 531 5.38 -1.21 -7.23
C GLU A 531 4.01 -1.68 -7.76
N LEU A 532 2.92 -1.47 -6.98
CA LEU A 532 1.56 -1.76 -7.43
C LEU A 532 1.18 -0.93 -8.67
N ALA A 533 1.49 0.37 -8.66
CA ALA A 533 1.22 1.24 -9.79
C ALA A 533 1.97 0.77 -11.05
N ALA A 534 3.22 0.34 -10.91
CA ALA A 534 4.03 -0.18 -12.01
C ALA A 534 3.52 -1.52 -12.56
N GLU A 535 2.98 -2.38 -11.68
CA GLU A 535 2.45 -3.70 -12.05
C GLU A 535 1.09 -3.63 -12.74
N LEU A 536 0.25 -2.65 -12.41
CA LEU A 536 -1.18 -2.67 -12.77
C LEU A 536 -1.62 -1.49 -13.63
N ALA A 537 -1.07 -0.28 -13.42
CA ALA A 537 -1.61 0.93 -14.01
C ALA A 537 -1.13 1.16 -15.44
N HIS A 538 -2.05 1.47 -16.34
CA HIS A 538 -1.76 1.96 -17.70
C HIS A 538 -1.31 3.42 -17.67
N ARG A 539 -1.89 4.20 -16.74
CA ARG A 539 -1.69 5.63 -16.59
C ARG A 539 -1.53 6.02 -15.14
N VAL A 540 -0.64 6.95 -14.87
CA VAL A 540 -0.39 7.50 -13.54
C VAL A 540 -0.77 8.98 -13.52
N VAL A 541 -1.55 9.36 -12.52
CA VAL A 541 -1.92 10.74 -12.21
C VAL A 541 -1.36 11.09 -10.84
N ILE A 542 -0.47 12.08 -10.77
CA ILE A 542 0.12 12.54 -9.51
C ILE A 542 -0.63 13.79 -9.03
N ILE A 543 -1.15 13.71 -7.79
CA ILE A 543 -1.82 14.82 -7.12
C ILE A 543 -0.91 15.36 -6.01
N ALA A 544 -0.70 16.67 -6.01
CA ALA A 544 -0.02 17.39 -4.93
C ALA A 544 -0.79 18.68 -4.60
N ASP A 545 -0.98 18.94 -3.32
CA ASP A 545 -1.70 20.11 -2.79
C ASP A 545 -3.07 20.36 -3.44
N GLY A 546 -3.76 19.27 -3.76
CA GLY A 546 -5.09 19.31 -4.37
C GLY A 546 -5.10 19.58 -5.88
N GLU A 547 -3.96 19.59 -6.57
CA GLU A 547 -3.83 19.80 -8.02
C GLU A 547 -3.18 18.61 -8.71
N VAL A 548 -3.52 18.35 -9.99
CA VAL A 548 -2.82 17.38 -10.83
C VAL A 548 -1.50 17.99 -11.30
N VAL A 549 -0.38 17.41 -10.87
CA VAL A 549 0.96 17.87 -11.23
C VAL A 549 1.59 17.05 -12.37
N ALA A 550 1.17 15.80 -12.54
CA ALA A 550 1.57 14.95 -13.67
C ALA A 550 0.42 14.02 -14.05
N ASP A 551 0.30 13.73 -15.34
CA ASP A 551 -0.71 12.85 -15.92
C ASP A 551 -0.17 12.28 -17.24
N GLY A 552 -0.11 10.96 -17.36
CA GLY A 552 0.42 10.30 -18.55
C GLY A 552 0.65 8.79 -18.38
N PRO A 553 1.18 8.12 -19.41
CA PRO A 553 1.52 6.71 -19.36
C PRO A 553 2.42 6.38 -18.17
N THR A 554 2.18 5.23 -17.52
CA THR A 554 2.91 4.81 -16.30
C THR A 554 4.42 4.87 -16.50
N ALA A 555 4.92 4.34 -17.63
CA ALA A 555 6.35 4.31 -17.93
C ALA A 555 6.99 5.71 -17.99
N GLU A 556 6.28 6.72 -18.52
CA GLU A 556 6.80 8.07 -18.64
C GLU A 556 6.79 8.82 -17.31
N VAL A 557 5.63 8.78 -16.61
CA VAL A 557 5.44 9.52 -15.36
C VAL A 557 6.32 8.95 -14.25
N VAL A 558 6.37 7.62 -14.12
CA VAL A 558 7.09 6.93 -13.04
C VAL A 558 8.60 7.03 -13.23
N VAL A 559 9.12 6.89 -14.45
CA VAL A 559 10.57 7.01 -14.71
C VAL A 559 11.06 8.46 -14.52
N SER A 560 10.22 9.45 -14.85
CA SER A 560 10.57 10.87 -14.71
C SER A 560 10.55 11.38 -13.27
N SER A 561 9.97 10.62 -12.33
CA SER A 561 9.81 11.03 -10.94
C SER A 561 10.57 10.09 -9.97
N PRO A 562 11.75 10.48 -9.45
CA PRO A 562 12.55 9.61 -8.58
C PRO A 562 11.81 9.13 -7.32
N ALA A 563 10.89 9.95 -6.80
CA ALA A 563 10.10 9.61 -5.60
C ALA A 563 9.07 8.50 -5.86
N PHE A 564 8.52 8.45 -7.09
CA PHE A 564 7.47 7.51 -7.47
C PHE A 564 7.96 6.41 -8.42
N SER A 565 9.28 6.23 -8.54
CA SER A 565 9.87 5.21 -9.41
C SER A 565 10.02 3.88 -8.66
N PRO A 566 9.60 2.72 -9.24
CA PRO A 566 9.80 1.42 -8.64
C PRO A 566 11.27 1.02 -8.61
N GLN A 567 11.61 0.01 -7.80
CA GLN A 567 13.00 -0.41 -7.60
C GLN A 567 13.66 -0.84 -8.92
N VAL A 568 12.97 -1.61 -9.76
CA VAL A 568 13.50 -2.06 -11.06
C VAL A 568 13.84 -0.87 -11.97
N ALA A 569 12.93 0.11 -12.09
CA ALA A 569 13.19 1.30 -12.88
C ALA A 569 14.36 2.12 -12.33
N LYS A 570 14.46 2.26 -11.01
CA LYS A 570 15.63 2.91 -10.38
C LYS A 570 16.94 2.20 -10.68
N ILE A 571 16.95 0.85 -10.71
CA ILE A 571 18.15 0.04 -10.95
C ILE A 571 18.56 0.09 -12.42
N LEU A 572 17.62 -0.09 -13.34
CA LEU A 572 17.86 -0.22 -14.77
C LEU A 572 17.87 1.10 -15.54
N ALA A 573 17.57 2.23 -14.91
CA ALA A 573 17.61 3.53 -15.57
C ALA A 573 18.91 3.73 -16.38
N PRO A 574 18.84 4.28 -17.61
CA PRO A 574 17.70 4.94 -18.26
C PRO A 574 16.76 4.01 -19.06
N GLN A 575 16.93 2.70 -19.01
CA GLN A 575 16.06 1.74 -19.69
C GLN A 575 14.66 1.73 -19.05
N PRO A 576 13.56 1.54 -19.84
CA PRO A 576 12.19 1.76 -19.36
C PRO A 576 11.54 0.54 -18.68
N TRP A 577 12.33 -0.28 -18.01
CA TRP A 577 11.85 -1.46 -17.27
C TRP A 577 11.23 -1.05 -15.94
N LEU A 578 9.99 -1.47 -15.68
CA LEU A 578 9.26 -1.11 -14.46
C LEU A 578 9.17 -2.25 -13.44
N THR A 579 9.03 -3.49 -13.90
CA THR A 579 8.79 -4.67 -13.05
C THR A 579 9.79 -5.78 -13.34
N VAL A 580 9.94 -6.70 -12.40
CA VAL A 580 10.77 -7.90 -12.56
C VAL A 580 10.20 -8.81 -13.64
N GLU A 581 8.87 -8.95 -13.68
CA GLU A 581 8.13 -9.74 -14.68
C GLU A 581 8.49 -9.30 -16.12
N GLN A 582 8.47 -7.99 -16.39
CA GLN A 582 8.89 -7.45 -17.70
C GLN A 582 10.34 -7.81 -18.06
N VAL A 583 11.24 -7.80 -17.07
CA VAL A 583 12.66 -8.15 -17.29
C VAL A 583 12.81 -9.66 -17.55
N GLU A 584 12.06 -10.49 -16.82
CA GLU A 584 12.06 -11.95 -16.99
C GLU A 584 11.54 -12.36 -18.35
N GLU A 585 10.41 -11.79 -18.80
CA GLU A 585 9.84 -12.03 -20.13
C GLU A 585 10.79 -11.60 -21.27
N ALA A 586 11.61 -10.58 -21.02
CA ALA A 586 12.55 -10.08 -22.00
C ALA A 586 13.86 -10.86 -22.07
N LEU A 587 14.22 -11.70 -21.10
CA LEU A 587 15.50 -12.43 -21.07
C LEU A 587 15.43 -13.77 -21.75
#